data_f86ef5317dc48bee499391342943aa7b
#
_entry.id   f86ef5317dc48bee499391342943aa7b
#
_cell.length_a   1.000
_cell.length_b   1.000
_cell.length_c   1.000
_cell.angle_alpha   90.00
_cell.angle_beta   90.00
_cell.angle_gamma   90.00
#
_symmetry.space_group_name_H-M   'P 1'
#
loop_
_entity.id
_entity.type
_entity.pdbx_description
1 polymer ?
#
loop_
_entity_poly.entity_id
_entity_poly.type
_entity_poly.pdbx_seq_one_letter_code
_entity_poly.pdbx_strand_id
1 'polypeptide(L)'
;MKCPFCGDQESKVVDSRHSEDGLSIRRRRECLNCQRRFTTYEIVESLPIIVVKRDGSRQNFDRNKILNSMVRAFDKRQVEISELDRITTEIEQAVQNTLEREGTTDKLGEMVLARIKPLDEVAYIRFASVYRRFQDVQSFIHEINTILEEK
;
A
#
# COMPACT_ATOMS: atom_id res chain seq x y z
N MET A 1 -29.19 -11.99 -4.80
CA MET A 1 -28.93 -10.65 -4.22
C MET A 1 -30.23 -9.91 -4.11
N LYS A 2 -30.52 -9.32 -2.96
CA LYS A 2 -31.80 -8.70 -2.64
C LYS A 2 -32.13 -7.52 -3.56
N CYS A 3 -33.30 -7.52 -4.17
CA CYS A 3 -33.76 -6.44 -5.04
C CYS A 3 -33.97 -5.15 -4.23
N PRO A 4 -33.40 -4.00 -4.64
CA PRO A 4 -33.56 -2.74 -3.90
C PRO A 4 -34.96 -2.14 -4.00
N PHE A 5 -35.81 -2.66 -4.92
CA PHE A 5 -37.14 -2.11 -5.15
C PHE A 5 -38.27 -2.87 -4.46
N CYS A 6 -38.20 -4.21 -4.43
CA CYS A 6 -39.26 -5.04 -3.84
C CYS A 6 -38.77 -5.97 -2.73
N GLY A 7 -37.47 -6.02 -2.48
CA GLY A 7 -36.90 -6.86 -1.43
C GLY A 7 -36.76 -8.35 -1.76
N ASP A 8 -37.17 -8.80 -2.93
CA ASP A 8 -37.04 -10.17 -3.38
C ASP A 8 -35.59 -10.61 -3.50
N GLN A 9 -35.27 -11.87 -3.21
CA GLN A 9 -33.90 -12.40 -3.22
C GLN A 9 -33.47 -12.95 -4.59
N GLU A 10 -34.42 -13.20 -5.50
CA GLU A 10 -34.20 -13.79 -6.80
C GLU A 10 -33.94 -12.71 -7.87
N SER A 11 -32.80 -12.82 -8.54
CA SER A 11 -32.44 -11.96 -9.66
C SER A 11 -31.54 -12.69 -10.65
N LYS A 12 -31.69 -12.41 -11.94
CA LYS A 12 -30.79 -12.89 -13.00
C LYS A 12 -29.82 -11.80 -13.43
N VAL A 13 -28.63 -12.17 -13.86
CA VAL A 13 -27.66 -11.25 -14.50
C VAL A 13 -28.01 -11.16 -15.98
N VAL A 14 -28.22 -9.93 -16.47
CA VAL A 14 -28.55 -9.67 -17.88
C VAL A 14 -27.39 -9.09 -18.68
N ASP A 15 -26.41 -8.48 -18.00
CA ASP A 15 -25.18 -7.97 -18.61
C ASP A 15 -24.04 -7.98 -17.58
N SER A 16 -22.80 -8.20 -18.03
CA SER A 16 -21.61 -8.23 -17.19
C SER A 16 -20.44 -7.61 -17.94
N ARG A 17 -19.78 -6.62 -17.35
CA ARG A 17 -18.63 -5.92 -17.94
C ARG A 17 -17.55 -5.69 -16.90
N HIS A 18 -16.30 -5.86 -17.30
CA HIS A 18 -15.18 -5.44 -16.48
C HIS A 18 -15.11 -3.90 -16.42
N SER A 19 -14.71 -3.36 -15.28
CA SER A 19 -14.31 -1.94 -15.18
C SER A 19 -13.04 -1.70 -16.00
N GLU A 20 -12.79 -0.45 -16.39
CA GLU A 20 -11.61 -0.08 -17.18
C GLU A 20 -10.30 -0.37 -16.46
N ASP A 21 -10.29 -0.29 -15.11
CA ASP A 21 -9.16 -0.60 -14.24
C ASP A 21 -8.97 -2.12 -14.00
N GLY A 22 -9.91 -2.97 -14.45
CA GLY A 22 -9.89 -4.42 -14.25
C GLY A 22 -10.13 -4.87 -12.80
N LEU A 23 -10.37 -3.96 -11.86
CA LEU A 23 -10.47 -4.26 -10.43
C LEU A 23 -11.89 -4.61 -9.98
N SER A 24 -12.89 -4.40 -10.83
CA SER A 24 -14.28 -4.72 -10.52
C SER A 24 -15.05 -5.26 -11.72
N ILE A 25 -16.15 -5.97 -11.45
CA ILE A 25 -17.09 -6.42 -12.45
C ILE A 25 -18.43 -5.73 -12.20
N ARG A 26 -18.84 -4.93 -13.18
CA ARG A 26 -20.16 -4.32 -13.17
C ARG A 26 -21.17 -5.33 -13.72
N ARG A 27 -22.21 -5.66 -12.92
CA ARG A 27 -23.26 -6.57 -13.34
C ARG A 27 -24.61 -5.84 -13.37
N ARG A 28 -25.29 -5.89 -14.49
CA ARG A 28 -26.69 -5.46 -14.61
C ARG A 28 -27.59 -6.64 -14.30
N ARG A 29 -28.44 -6.48 -13.29
CA ARG A 29 -29.35 -7.53 -12.82
C ARG A 29 -30.79 -7.14 -13.09
N GLU A 30 -31.65 -8.15 -13.26
CA GLU A 30 -33.12 -7.99 -13.39
C GLU A 30 -33.76 -8.85 -12.30
N CYS A 31 -34.64 -8.25 -11.49
CA CYS A 31 -35.39 -8.96 -10.47
C CYS A 31 -36.42 -9.87 -11.15
N LEU A 32 -36.52 -11.12 -10.68
CA LEU A 32 -37.48 -12.07 -11.24
C LEU A 32 -38.91 -11.75 -10.84
N ASN A 33 -39.13 -11.06 -9.71
CA ASN A 33 -40.47 -10.73 -9.22
C ASN A 33 -40.96 -9.39 -9.83
N CYS A 34 -40.28 -8.26 -9.57
CA CYS A 34 -40.77 -6.95 -10.05
C CYS A 34 -40.21 -6.51 -11.42
N GLN A 35 -39.37 -7.32 -12.04
CA GLN A 35 -38.74 -7.11 -13.36
C GLN A 35 -37.92 -5.81 -13.50
N ARG A 36 -37.73 -5.08 -12.42
CA ARG A 36 -36.89 -3.88 -12.41
C ARG A 36 -35.44 -4.26 -12.49
N ARG A 37 -34.66 -3.40 -13.18
CA ARG A 37 -33.22 -3.59 -13.35
C ARG A 37 -32.44 -2.74 -12.35
N PHE A 38 -31.38 -3.32 -11.80
CA PHE A 38 -30.44 -2.64 -10.93
C PHE A 38 -29.01 -3.07 -11.25
N THR A 39 -28.05 -2.23 -10.88
CA THR A 39 -26.64 -2.49 -11.12
C THR A 39 -25.95 -2.85 -9.80
N THR A 40 -25.06 -3.83 -9.86
CA THR A 40 -24.20 -4.23 -8.75
C THR A 40 -22.76 -4.25 -9.21
N TYR A 41 -21.84 -4.04 -8.29
CA TYR A 41 -20.42 -4.21 -8.52
C TYR A 41 -19.90 -5.35 -7.66
N GLU A 42 -19.15 -6.22 -8.31
CA GLU A 42 -18.40 -7.27 -7.65
C GLU A 42 -16.95 -6.78 -7.55
N ILE A 43 -16.47 -6.64 -6.35
CA ILE A 43 -15.13 -6.09 -6.04
C ILE A 43 -14.44 -7.12 -5.17
N VAL A 44 -13.15 -7.37 -5.42
CA VAL A 44 -12.36 -8.23 -4.54
C VAL A 44 -12.27 -7.56 -3.18
N GLU A 45 -12.73 -8.26 -2.15
CA GLU A 45 -12.63 -7.77 -0.78
C GLU A 45 -11.15 -7.66 -0.39
N SER A 46 -10.69 -6.44 -0.21
CA SER A 46 -9.37 -6.16 0.34
C SER A 46 -9.47 -6.06 1.86
N LEU A 47 -8.96 -7.06 2.56
CA LEU A 47 -8.83 -6.96 4.00
C LEU A 47 -7.78 -5.89 4.36
N PRO A 48 -8.03 -5.08 5.39
CA PRO A 48 -7.08 -4.05 5.80
C PRO A 48 -5.75 -4.67 6.24
N ILE A 49 -4.65 -4.06 5.82
CA ILE A 49 -3.32 -4.39 6.31
C ILE A 49 -3.14 -3.70 7.66
N ILE A 50 -2.73 -4.44 8.67
CA ILE A 50 -2.46 -3.91 10.01
C ILE A 50 -0.97 -3.67 10.18
N VAL A 51 -0.62 -2.50 10.70
CA VAL A 51 0.76 -2.15 11.07
C VAL A 51 0.88 -2.07 12.58
N VAL A 52 1.76 -2.90 13.12
CA VAL A 52 2.10 -2.89 14.54
C VAL A 52 3.24 -1.90 14.77
N LYS A 53 3.00 -0.92 15.61
CA LYS A 53 4.02 0.05 16.01
C LYS A 53 4.94 -0.51 17.08
N ARG A 54 6.07 0.16 17.33
CA ARG A 54 7.03 -0.22 18.37
C ARG A 54 6.44 -0.21 19.79
N ASP A 55 5.44 0.62 20.05
CA ASP A 55 4.71 0.66 21.31
C ASP A 55 3.64 -0.44 21.45
N GLY A 56 3.54 -1.34 20.45
CA GLY A 56 2.56 -2.41 20.40
C GLY A 56 1.18 -1.97 19.88
N SER A 57 0.95 -0.70 19.64
CA SER A 57 -0.32 -0.23 19.08
C SER A 57 -0.48 -0.65 17.62
N ARG A 58 -1.73 -0.90 17.23
CA ARG A 58 -2.09 -1.31 15.86
C ARG A 58 -2.78 -0.17 15.14
N GLN A 59 -2.43 0.03 13.88
CA GLN A 59 -3.08 0.98 12.99
C GLN A 59 -3.23 0.38 11.60
N ASN A 60 -4.16 0.89 10.81
CA ASN A 60 -4.25 0.54 9.41
C ASN A 60 -3.00 1.04 8.66
N PHE A 61 -2.55 0.25 7.69
CA PHE A 61 -1.53 0.69 6.75
C PHE A 61 -1.99 1.96 6.04
N ASP A 62 -1.12 2.94 6.00
CA ASP A 62 -1.38 4.21 5.33
C ASP A 62 -0.30 4.44 4.27
N ARG A 63 -0.68 4.18 3.02
CA ARG A 63 0.16 4.36 1.84
C ARG A 63 0.76 5.77 1.76
N ASN A 64 -0.03 6.78 2.08
CA ASN A 64 0.41 8.17 1.99
C ASN A 64 1.50 8.51 3.02
N LYS A 65 1.51 7.85 4.17
CA LYS A 65 2.60 8.03 5.15
C LYS A 65 3.94 7.55 4.61
N ILE A 66 3.96 6.42 3.92
CA ILE A 66 5.18 5.89 3.32
C ILE A 66 5.63 6.80 2.17
N LEU A 67 4.74 7.13 1.24
CA LEU A 67 5.05 8.02 0.13
C LEU A 67 5.59 9.36 0.61
N ASN A 68 4.91 10.02 1.53
CA ASN A 68 5.33 11.32 2.06
C ASN A 68 6.67 11.26 2.81
N SER A 69 6.97 10.15 3.48
CA SER A 69 8.27 9.98 4.15
C SER A 69 9.41 9.86 3.14
N MET A 70 9.19 9.17 2.02
CA MET A 70 10.15 9.11 0.91
C MET A 70 10.29 10.46 0.21
N VAL A 71 9.19 11.15 -0.10
CA VAL A 71 9.23 12.48 -0.72
C VAL A 71 10.08 13.46 0.11
N ARG A 72 9.96 13.44 1.44
CA ARG A 72 10.81 14.24 2.33
C ARG A 72 12.29 13.85 2.27
N ALA A 73 12.59 12.56 2.20
CA ALA A 73 13.97 12.08 2.11
C ALA A 73 14.62 12.51 0.78
N PHE A 74 13.83 12.50 -0.30
CA PHE A 74 14.27 12.91 -1.64
C PHE A 74 14.15 14.41 -1.92
N ASP A 75 13.85 15.25 -0.91
CA ASP A 75 13.79 16.71 -1.11
C ASP A 75 15.08 17.21 -1.77
N LYS A 76 14.93 17.99 -2.86
CA LYS A 76 16.03 18.51 -3.70
C LYS A 76 16.90 17.41 -4.36
N ARG A 77 16.39 16.21 -4.53
CA ARG A 77 17.02 15.12 -5.30
C ARG A 77 16.28 14.89 -6.61
N GLN A 78 17.00 14.42 -7.63
CA GLN A 78 16.42 14.15 -8.96
C GLN A 78 15.79 12.75 -8.97
N VAL A 79 14.55 12.67 -8.52
CA VAL A 79 13.72 11.46 -8.62
C VAL A 79 12.31 11.86 -9.00
N GLU A 80 11.68 11.11 -9.86
CA GLU A 80 10.28 11.30 -10.22
C GLU A 80 9.36 10.77 -9.12
N ILE A 81 8.28 11.52 -8.83
CA ILE A 81 7.27 11.09 -7.85
C ILE A 81 6.63 9.76 -8.25
N SER A 82 6.49 9.51 -9.55
CA SER A 82 6.02 8.24 -10.12
C SER A 82 6.84 7.03 -9.66
N GLU A 83 8.16 7.18 -9.53
CA GLU A 83 9.05 6.13 -9.05
C GLU A 83 8.84 5.86 -7.56
N LEU A 84 8.68 6.89 -6.74
CA LEU A 84 8.37 6.75 -5.31
C LEU A 84 6.98 6.13 -5.11
N ASP A 85 6.03 6.47 -5.96
CA ASP A 85 4.69 5.90 -5.96
C ASP A 85 4.72 4.40 -6.33
N ARG A 86 5.51 4.02 -7.32
CA ARG A 86 5.75 2.63 -7.71
C ARG A 86 6.33 1.81 -6.55
N ILE A 87 7.37 2.33 -5.90
CA ILE A 87 7.97 1.69 -4.71
C ILE A 87 6.94 1.50 -3.60
N THR A 88 6.11 2.51 -3.35
CA THR A 88 5.05 2.44 -2.34
C THR A 88 4.06 1.33 -2.67
N THR A 89 3.67 1.19 -3.93
CA THR A 89 2.77 0.13 -4.41
C THR A 89 3.40 -1.26 -4.24
N GLU A 90 4.68 -1.42 -4.56
CA GLU A 90 5.40 -2.68 -4.37
C GLU A 90 5.45 -3.08 -2.88
N ILE A 91 5.67 -2.12 -1.98
CA ILE A 91 5.68 -2.37 -0.53
C ILE A 91 4.29 -2.80 -0.06
N GLU A 92 3.25 -2.10 -0.49
CA GLU A 92 1.87 -2.44 -0.17
C GLU A 92 1.53 -3.87 -0.62
N GLN A 93 1.83 -4.22 -1.87
CA GLN A 93 1.64 -5.56 -2.40
C GLN A 93 2.44 -6.63 -1.64
N ALA A 94 3.70 -6.34 -1.30
CA ALA A 94 4.53 -7.27 -0.55
C ALA A 94 3.96 -7.56 0.85
N VAL A 95 3.38 -6.56 1.51
CA VAL A 95 2.71 -6.75 2.82
C VAL A 95 1.37 -7.47 2.66
N GLN A 96 0.59 -7.15 1.62
CA GLN A 96 -0.67 -7.86 1.33
C GLN A 96 -0.47 -9.36 1.08
N ASN A 97 0.64 -9.71 0.43
CA ASN A 97 0.98 -11.10 0.10
C ASN A 97 1.54 -11.88 1.31
N THR A 98 1.83 -11.24 2.44
CA THR A 98 2.17 -11.96 3.67
C THR A 98 0.92 -12.62 4.25
N LEU A 99 1.05 -13.90 4.66
CA LEU A 99 -0.06 -14.69 5.19
C LEU A 99 -0.77 -14.04 6.39
N GLU A 100 -0.02 -13.33 7.21
CA GLU A 100 -0.52 -12.68 8.42
C GLU A 100 -1.15 -11.30 8.16
N ARG A 101 -0.90 -10.70 6.99
CA ARG A 101 -1.32 -9.32 6.65
C ARG A 101 -1.02 -8.30 7.75
N GLU A 102 -0.09 -8.63 8.61
CA GLU A 102 0.47 -7.75 9.63
C GLU A 102 1.91 -7.41 9.27
N GLY A 103 2.26 -6.14 9.33
CA GLY A 103 3.62 -5.66 9.18
C GLY A 103 4.03 -4.85 10.41
N THR A 104 5.25 -5.00 10.87
CA THR A 104 5.79 -4.08 11.87
C THR A 104 6.29 -2.80 11.20
N THR A 105 6.24 -1.69 11.91
CA THR A 105 6.84 -0.44 11.42
C THR A 105 8.30 -0.66 11.01
N ASP A 106 9.03 -1.49 11.76
CA ASP A 106 10.45 -1.78 11.50
C ASP A 106 10.65 -2.54 10.19
N LYS A 107 9.82 -3.54 9.91
CA LYS A 107 9.86 -4.26 8.64
C LYS A 107 9.53 -3.36 7.45
N LEU A 108 8.51 -2.51 7.60
CA LEU A 108 8.15 -1.55 6.55
C LEU A 108 9.27 -0.57 6.24
N GLY A 109 9.93 -0.05 7.27
CA GLY A 109 11.05 0.86 7.07
C GLY A 109 12.26 0.20 6.42
N GLU A 110 12.62 -1.03 6.79
CA GLU A 110 13.67 -1.78 6.11
C GLU A 110 13.31 -2.06 4.63
N MET A 111 12.04 -2.33 4.34
CA MET A 111 11.58 -2.50 2.96
C MET A 111 11.71 -1.20 2.15
N VAL A 112 11.47 -0.05 2.75
CA VAL A 112 11.71 1.27 2.11
C VAL A 112 13.20 1.48 1.91
N LEU A 113 14.02 1.31 2.94
CA LEU A 113 15.47 1.49 2.88
C LEU A 113 16.11 0.63 1.79
N ALA A 114 15.73 -0.64 1.69
CA ALA A 114 16.26 -1.54 0.65
C ALA A 114 15.95 -1.05 -0.77
N ARG A 115 14.83 -0.36 -0.99
CA ARG A 115 14.42 0.13 -2.31
C ARG A 115 14.98 1.49 -2.66
N ILE A 116 15.16 2.39 -1.69
CA ILE A 116 15.70 3.73 -1.94
C ILE A 116 17.24 3.75 -2.00
N LYS A 117 17.90 2.78 -1.37
CA LYS A 117 19.38 2.69 -1.36
C LYS A 117 20.01 2.71 -2.76
N PRO A 118 19.55 1.91 -3.74
CA PRO A 118 20.10 1.92 -5.10
C PRO A 118 19.74 3.18 -5.91
N LEU A 119 18.73 3.95 -5.49
CA LEU A 119 18.31 5.16 -6.20
C LEU A 119 19.12 6.37 -5.79
N ASP A 120 19.33 6.57 -4.49
CA ASP A 120 20.05 7.73 -3.98
C ASP A 120 20.53 7.50 -2.53
N GLU A 121 21.83 7.43 -2.34
CA GLU A 121 22.46 7.20 -1.04
C GLU A 121 22.19 8.34 -0.03
N VAL A 122 22.08 9.58 -0.51
CA VAL A 122 21.79 10.73 0.37
C VAL A 122 20.34 10.64 0.87
N ALA A 123 19.41 10.30 -0.01
CA ALA A 123 18.02 10.08 0.39
C ALA A 123 17.89 8.89 1.35
N TYR A 124 18.66 7.81 1.11
CA TYR A 124 18.76 6.69 2.02
C TYR A 124 19.18 7.14 3.43
N ILE A 125 20.29 7.87 3.56
CA ILE A 125 20.80 8.37 4.86
C ILE A 125 19.77 9.27 5.54
N ARG A 126 19.10 10.15 4.80
CA ARG A 126 18.04 11.00 5.35
C ARG A 126 16.87 10.19 5.88
N PHE A 127 16.42 9.20 5.14
CA PHE A 127 15.36 8.32 5.59
C PHE A 127 15.79 7.51 6.80
N ALA A 128 16.99 6.90 6.75
CA ALA A 128 17.54 6.11 7.84
C ALA A 128 17.71 6.95 9.14
N SER A 129 18.12 8.21 9.04
CA SER A 129 18.30 9.10 10.18
C SER A 129 17.01 9.32 10.98
N VAL A 130 15.88 9.39 10.32
CA VAL A 130 14.57 9.54 10.97
C VAL A 130 14.03 8.18 11.43
N TYR A 131 14.18 7.17 10.59
CA TYR A 131 13.58 5.85 10.80
C TYR A 131 14.30 5.03 11.86
N ARG A 132 15.65 4.91 11.79
CA ARG A 132 16.45 4.11 12.71
C ARG A 132 16.67 4.78 14.06
N ARG A 133 16.41 6.10 14.18
CA ARG A 133 16.59 6.87 15.42
C ARG A 133 17.93 6.58 16.08
N PHE A 134 19.02 6.85 15.38
CA PHE A 134 20.37 6.66 15.91
C PHE A 134 20.50 7.27 17.29
N GLN A 135 21.02 6.50 18.24
CA GLN A 135 21.16 6.92 19.63
C GLN A 135 22.36 7.85 19.83
N ASP A 136 23.38 7.73 18.98
CA ASP A 136 24.61 8.50 19.02
C ASP A 136 25.17 8.74 17.61
N VAL A 137 26.15 9.62 17.54
CA VAL A 137 26.85 9.96 16.29
C VAL A 137 27.65 8.78 15.74
N GLN A 138 28.16 7.89 16.60
CA GLN A 138 28.99 6.75 16.18
C GLN A 138 28.15 5.74 15.39
N SER A 139 26.92 5.45 15.84
CA SER A 139 25.97 4.58 15.14
C SER A 139 25.60 5.15 13.76
N PHE A 140 25.47 6.48 13.65
CA PHE A 140 25.21 7.15 12.39
C PHE A 140 26.42 7.08 11.43
N ILE A 141 27.65 7.31 11.94
CA ILE A 141 28.87 7.18 11.16
C ILE A 141 29.05 5.74 10.66
N HIS A 142 28.77 4.76 11.50
CA HIS A 142 28.85 3.34 11.12
C HIS A 142 27.92 3.04 9.92
N GLU A 143 26.70 3.53 9.95
CA GLU A 143 25.75 3.38 8.83
C GLU A 143 26.28 3.99 7.53
N ILE A 144 26.91 5.18 7.61
CA ILE A 144 27.52 5.84 6.45
C ILE A 144 28.68 4.99 5.92
N ASN A 145 29.56 4.49 6.79
CA ASN A 145 30.69 3.68 6.38
C ASN A 145 30.28 2.38 5.71
N THR A 146 29.20 1.73 6.20
CA THR A 146 28.63 0.53 5.57
C THR A 146 28.23 0.78 4.11
N ILE A 147 27.65 1.96 3.81
CA ILE A 147 27.29 2.30 2.45
C ILE A 147 28.51 2.54 1.56
N LEU A 148 29.57 3.12 2.13
CA LEU A 148 30.80 3.40 1.40
C LEU A 148 31.62 2.14 1.09
N GLU A 149 31.57 1.14 1.97
CA GLU A 149 32.28 -0.15 1.81
C GLU A 149 31.61 -1.09 0.81
N GLU A 150 30.31 -0.90 0.52
CA GLU A 150 29.58 -1.71 -0.45
C GLU A 150 29.79 -1.25 -1.93
N LYS A 151 30.63 -0.25 -2.16
CA LYS A 151 31.05 0.23 -3.50
C LYS A 151 32.30 -0.47 -4.00
#